data_7afde6daa97b91e44b671bbc571a8994
#
_entry.id   7afde6daa97b91e44b671bbc571a8994
#
_cell.length_a   1.000
_cell.length_b   1.000
_cell.length_c   1.000
_cell.angle_alpha   90.00
_cell.angle_beta   90.00
_cell.angle_gamma   90.00
#
_symmetry.space_group_name_H-M   'P 1'
#
loop_
_entity.id
_entity.type
_entity.pdbx_description
1 polymer ?
#
loop_
_entity_poly.entity_id
_entity_poly.type
_entity_poly.pdbx_seq_one_letter_code
_entity_poly.pdbx_strand_id
1 'polypeptide(L)'
;MQTFAGMTVIRVCGTADVPVIFEIVNDSAQAYKGVIPEDAWHEPYMSMTELESEIARGVRFYGCDLGGRILGVMGIQDVKDVTLIRHAYVRTGCRGQGIGRKLLEHMDHLAKRPILIGAWKAAAWAIAFYEKNGFVLVGEQEKNRLLRIYWTVPQRQIQESVVLANERCFEHPNKVVQDDARNARA
;
A
#
# COMPACT_ATOMS: atom_id res chain seq x y z
N MET A 1 17.61 -17.03 11.88
CA MET A 1 17.51 -15.67 11.30
C MET A 1 18.56 -15.56 10.20
N GLN A 2 18.18 -15.68 8.94
CA GLN A 2 19.13 -15.52 7.83
C GLN A 2 19.39 -14.03 7.64
N THR A 3 20.56 -13.57 8.04
CA THR A 3 21.10 -12.24 7.69
C THR A 3 21.55 -12.29 6.24
N PHE A 4 20.83 -11.62 5.35
CA PHE A 4 21.25 -11.51 3.95
C PHE A 4 22.42 -10.53 3.85
N ALA A 5 23.63 -11.04 3.66
CA ALA A 5 24.86 -10.29 3.45
C ALA A 5 24.97 -9.77 2.00
N GLY A 6 23.93 -9.15 1.48
CA GLY A 6 23.88 -8.59 0.13
C GLY A 6 23.19 -7.23 0.12
N MET A 7 23.62 -6.34 -0.80
CA MET A 7 22.97 -5.05 -1.00
C MET A 7 21.65 -5.24 -1.74
N THR A 8 20.52 -4.89 -1.11
CA THR A 8 19.21 -4.90 -1.77
C THR A 8 19.09 -3.69 -2.70
N VAL A 9 18.49 -3.90 -3.87
CA VAL A 9 18.19 -2.86 -4.85
C VAL A 9 16.68 -2.77 -5.04
N ILE A 10 16.14 -1.55 -5.10
CA ILE A 10 14.75 -1.36 -5.52
C ILE A 10 14.75 -1.19 -7.04
N ARG A 11 14.00 -2.04 -7.73
CA ARG A 11 13.84 -1.98 -9.17
C ARG A 11 12.38 -2.06 -9.61
N VAL A 12 12.08 -1.54 -10.78
CA VAL A 12 10.78 -1.76 -11.41
C VAL A 12 10.60 -3.26 -11.73
N CYS A 13 9.41 -3.77 -11.51
CA CYS A 13 9.03 -5.13 -11.91
C CYS A 13 8.52 -5.12 -13.35
N GLY A 14 8.97 -6.09 -14.13
CA GLY A 14 8.50 -6.33 -15.50
C GLY A 14 7.51 -7.48 -15.58
N THR A 15 7.12 -7.83 -16.82
CA THR A 15 6.16 -8.93 -17.07
C THR A 15 6.65 -10.28 -16.52
N ALA A 16 7.95 -10.55 -16.57
CA ALA A 16 8.56 -11.76 -16.04
C ALA A 16 8.45 -11.88 -14.50
N ASP A 17 8.24 -10.77 -13.79
CA ASP A 17 8.11 -10.73 -12.33
C ASP A 17 6.67 -10.98 -11.85
N VAL A 18 5.66 -10.96 -12.74
CA VAL A 18 4.24 -11.08 -12.37
C VAL A 18 3.96 -12.33 -11.52
N PRO A 19 4.49 -13.53 -11.84
CA PRO A 19 4.31 -14.70 -10.99
C PRO A 19 4.89 -14.52 -9.58
N VAL A 20 6.03 -13.84 -9.47
CA VAL A 20 6.69 -13.58 -8.17
C VAL A 20 5.91 -12.53 -7.36
N ILE A 21 5.34 -11.50 -8.03
CA ILE A 21 4.45 -10.54 -7.37
C ILE A 21 3.24 -11.27 -6.80
N PHE A 22 2.59 -12.13 -7.59
CA PHE A 22 1.46 -12.94 -7.16
C PHE A 22 1.79 -13.79 -5.92
N GLU A 23 2.93 -14.48 -5.91
CA GLU A 23 3.40 -15.25 -4.75
C GLU A 23 3.55 -14.38 -3.50
N ILE A 24 4.24 -13.24 -3.62
CA ILE A 24 4.53 -12.34 -2.49
C ILE A 24 3.24 -11.76 -1.91
N VAL A 25 2.32 -11.33 -2.77
CA VAL A 25 1.02 -10.80 -2.34
C VAL A 25 0.28 -11.85 -1.51
N ASN A 26 0.14 -13.07 -2.03
CA ASN A 26 -0.66 -14.13 -1.40
C ASN A 26 0.02 -14.73 -0.16
N ASP A 27 1.35 -14.85 -0.14
CA ASP A 27 2.12 -15.23 1.06
C ASP A 27 1.92 -14.19 2.18
N SER A 28 2.11 -12.92 1.86
CA SER A 28 1.99 -11.86 2.84
C SER A 28 0.55 -11.63 3.32
N ALA A 29 -0.43 -11.79 2.43
CA ALA A 29 -1.85 -11.59 2.75
C ALA A 29 -2.40 -12.60 3.75
N GLN A 30 -1.71 -13.73 4.00
CA GLN A 30 -2.09 -14.69 5.05
C GLN A 30 -2.23 -14.03 6.43
N ALA A 31 -1.55 -12.90 6.66
CA ALA A 31 -1.72 -12.11 7.87
C ALA A 31 -3.12 -11.49 8.03
N TYR A 32 -3.90 -11.39 6.96
CA TYR A 32 -5.28 -10.89 7.01
C TYR A 32 -6.32 -11.97 7.36
N LYS A 33 -5.96 -13.24 7.24
CA LYS A 33 -6.86 -14.37 7.52
C LYS A 33 -7.33 -14.33 8.97
N GLY A 34 -8.65 -14.26 9.16
CA GLY A 34 -9.26 -14.12 10.49
C GLY A 34 -9.14 -12.72 11.12
N VAL A 35 -8.58 -11.74 10.41
CA VAL A 35 -8.44 -10.35 10.87
C VAL A 35 -9.39 -9.41 10.12
N ILE A 36 -9.44 -9.52 8.79
CA ILE A 36 -10.42 -8.77 7.99
C ILE A 36 -11.77 -9.50 7.99
N PRO A 37 -12.87 -8.84 7.58
CA PRO A 37 -14.18 -9.51 7.47
C PRO A 37 -14.10 -10.79 6.64
N GLU A 38 -14.79 -11.83 7.09
CA GLU A 38 -14.77 -13.15 6.47
C GLU A 38 -15.28 -13.11 5.01
N ASP A 39 -16.26 -12.26 4.74
CA ASP A 39 -16.79 -12.00 3.38
C ASP A 39 -15.81 -11.26 2.44
N ALA A 40 -14.72 -10.73 2.99
CA ALA A 40 -13.64 -10.08 2.24
C ALA A 40 -12.39 -10.95 2.09
N TRP A 41 -12.37 -12.11 2.76
CA TRP A 41 -11.27 -13.06 2.66
C TRP A 41 -11.58 -14.17 1.64
N HIS A 42 -10.66 -14.44 0.74
CA HIS A 42 -10.70 -15.58 -0.18
C HIS A 42 -9.28 -16.12 -0.44
N GLU A 43 -9.17 -17.30 -0.98
CA GLU A 43 -7.90 -17.93 -1.35
C GLU A 43 -7.89 -18.31 -2.84
N PRO A 44 -6.92 -17.80 -3.62
CA PRO A 44 -5.89 -16.84 -3.23
C PRO A 44 -6.52 -15.48 -2.87
N TYR A 45 -5.87 -14.70 -1.98
CA TYR A 45 -6.32 -13.36 -1.58
C TYR A 45 -6.39 -12.39 -2.77
N MET A 46 -5.45 -12.51 -3.70
CA MET A 46 -5.46 -11.86 -5.01
C MET A 46 -5.32 -12.93 -6.09
N SER A 47 -6.27 -13.01 -6.99
CA SER A 47 -6.16 -13.89 -8.15
C SER A 47 -5.16 -13.34 -9.18
N MET A 48 -4.63 -14.20 -10.06
CA MET A 48 -3.75 -13.76 -11.14
C MET A 48 -4.45 -12.76 -12.06
N THR A 49 -5.71 -12.99 -12.38
CA THR A 49 -6.53 -12.10 -13.21
C THR A 49 -6.71 -10.72 -12.59
N GLU A 50 -6.88 -10.64 -11.26
CA GLU A 50 -6.95 -9.36 -10.55
C GLU A 50 -5.61 -8.62 -10.61
N LEU A 51 -4.49 -9.31 -10.35
CA LEU A 51 -3.17 -8.72 -10.45
C LEU A 51 -2.88 -8.16 -11.85
N GLU A 52 -3.17 -8.94 -12.89
CA GLU A 52 -3.02 -8.50 -14.29
C GLU A 52 -3.93 -7.31 -14.61
N SER A 53 -5.17 -7.30 -14.11
CA SER A 53 -6.09 -6.18 -14.25
C SER A 53 -5.59 -4.90 -13.57
N GLU A 54 -5.01 -5.02 -12.36
CA GLU A 54 -4.40 -3.88 -11.65
C GLU A 54 -3.22 -3.29 -12.45
N ILE A 55 -2.35 -4.15 -12.98
CA ILE A 55 -1.23 -3.75 -13.84
C ILE A 55 -1.75 -3.06 -15.11
N ALA A 56 -2.75 -3.63 -15.77
CA ALA A 56 -3.36 -3.06 -16.96
C ALA A 56 -4.02 -1.69 -16.71
N ARG A 57 -4.53 -1.45 -15.49
CA ARG A 57 -5.07 -0.16 -15.03
C ARG A 57 -4.00 0.84 -14.63
N GLY A 58 -2.72 0.50 -14.77
CA GLY A 58 -1.59 1.41 -14.55
C GLY A 58 -0.92 1.30 -13.18
N VAL A 59 -1.18 0.27 -12.40
CA VAL A 59 -0.39 -0.02 -11.20
C VAL A 59 0.99 -0.51 -11.65
N ARG A 60 2.03 0.23 -11.27
CA ARG A 60 3.43 -0.13 -11.52
C ARG A 60 4.03 -0.71 -10.25
N PHE A 61 4.50 -1.95 -10.31
CA PHE A 61 5.14 -2.59 -9.17
C PHE A 61 6.64 -2.34 -9.16
N TYR A 62 7.17 -2.18 -7.95
CA TYR A 62 8.59 -2.15 -7.65
C TYR A 62 8.91 -3.25 -6.66
N GLY A 63 10.03 -3.92 -6.88
CA GLY A 63 10.51 -5.02 -6.04
C GLY A 63 11.78 -4.66 -5.30
N CYS A 64 11.89 -5.07 -4.04
CA CYS A 64 13.14 -5.08 -3.31
C CYS A 64 13.87 -6.37 -3.65
N ASP A 65 14.88 -6.27 -4.53
CA ASP A 65 15.64 -7.38 -5.08
C ASP A 65 16.94 -7.59 -4.31
N LEU A 66 17.24 -8.83 -4.02
CA LEU A 66 18.52 -9.29 -3.45
C LEU A 66 19.08 -10.40 -4.33
N GLY A 67 20.01 -10.05 -5.22
CA GLY A 67 20.68 -11.03 -6.07
C GLY A 67 19.74 -11.80 -7.01
N GLY A 68 18.71 -11.16 -7.56
CA GLY A 68 17.70 -11.76 -8.44
C GLY A 68 16.49 -12.34 -7.71
N ARG A 69 16.45 -12.27 -6.38
CA ARG A 69 15.31 -12.70 -5.57
C ARG A 69 14.54 -11.50 -5.03
N ILE A 70 13.28 -11.33 -5.42
CA ILE A 70 12.40 -10.29 -4.89
C ILE A 70 11.89 -10.72 -3.51
N LEU A 71 12.14 -9.87 -2.50
CA LEU A 71 11.79 -10.11 -1.09
C LEU A 71 10.50 -9.40 -0.66
N GLY A 72 10.12 -8.35 -1.39
CA GLY A 72 8.89 -7.60 -1.16
C GLY A 72 8.58 -6.74 -2.37
N VAL A 73 7.32 -6.34 -2.49
CA VAL A 73 6.81 -5.52 -3.60
C VAL A 73 5.95 -4.39 -3.09
N MET A 74 5.89 -3.31 -3.86
CA MET A 74 4.98 -2.19 -3.62
C MET A 74 4.52 -1.63 -4.98
N GLY A 75 3.20 -1.46 -5.13
CA GLY A 75 2.59 -0.86 -6.30
C GLY A 75 2.41 0.64 -6.12
N ILE A 76 2.57 1.40 -7.20
CA ILE A 76 2.30 2.83 -7.27
C ILE A 76 1.43 3.14 -8.47
N GLN A 77 0.44 4.01 -8.30
CA GLN A 77 -0.48 4.42 -9.36
C GLN A 77 -0.82 5.90 -9.24
N ASP A 78 -0.63 6.66 -10.30
CA ASP A 78 -1.13 8.04 -10.38
C ASP A 78 -2.60 8.04 -10.76
N VAL A 79 -3.45 8.64 -9.91
CA VAL A 79 -4.89 8.76 -10.12
C VAL A 79 -5.29 10.22 -9.92
N LYS A 80 -5.76 10.87 -10.97
CA LYS A 80 -6.12 12.30 -10.95
C LYS A 80 -4.96 13.15 -10.43
N ASP A 81 -5.10 13.77 -9.27
CA ASP A 81 -4.16 14.69 -8.63
C ASP A 81 -3.38 14.08 -7.47
N VAL A 82 -3.51 12.76 -7.23
CA VAL A 82 -2.79 12.03 -6.19
C VAL A 82 -1.99 10.86 -6.76
N THR A 83 -1.08 10.35 -5.96
CA THR A 83 -0.42 9.06 -6.15
C THR A 83 -0.93 8.08 -5.10
N LEU A 84 -1.38 6.91 -5.52
CA LEU A 84 -1.79 5.82 -4.63
C LEU A 84 -0.63 4.86 -4.42
N ILE A 85 -0.35 4.50 -3.16
CA ILE A 85 0.42 3.30 -2.85
C ILE A 85 -0.55 2.14 -2.74
N ARG A 86 -0.28 1.09 -3.50
CA ARG A 86 -1.12 -0.11 -3.59
C ARG A 86 -0.26 -1.36 -3.41
N HIS A 87 -0.89 -2.42 -2.89
CA HIS A 87 -0.28 -3.77 -2.85
C HIS A 87 1.13 -3.79 -2.22
N ALA A 88 1.28 -3.19 -1.02
CA ALA A 88 2.53 -3.16 -0.27
C ALA A 88 2.71 -4.44 0.54
N TYR A 89 3.55 -5.35 0.07
CA TYR A 89 3.73 -6.68 0.65
C TYR A 89 5.20 -7.06 0.76
N VAL A 90 5.56 -7.73 1.87
CA VAL A 90 6.89 -8.29 2.10
C VAL A 90 6.74 -9.76 2.43
N ARG A 91 7.52 -10.64 1.79
CA ARG A 91 7.52 -12.08 2.10
C ARG A 91 7.52 -12.31 3.59
N THR A 92 6.67 -13.21 4.09
CA THR A 92 6.48 -13.47 5.51
C THR A 92 7.81 -13.74 6.23
N GLY A 93 8.67 -14.56 5.66
CA GLY A 93 10.01 -14.87 6.21
C GLY A 93 11.03 -13.73 6.14
N CYS A 94 10.68 -12.58 5.51
CA CYS A 94 11.58 -11.43 5.32
C CYS A 94 11.08 -10.16 6.06
N ARG A 95 10.01 -10.27 6.86
CA ARG A 95 9.49 -9.15 7.65
C ARG A 95 10.47 -8.69 8.71
N GLY A 96 10.34 -7.44 9.16
CA GLY A 96 11.21 -6.86 10.20
C GLY A 96 12.62 -6.49 9.74
N GLN A 97 12.97 -6.66 8.46
CA GLN A 97 14.30 -6.39 7.89
C GLN A 97 14.40 -5.03 7.15
N GLY A 98 13.44 -4.13 7.35
CA GLY A 98 13.45 -2.81 6.74
C GLY A 98 13.03 -2.76 5.25
N ILE A 99 12.65 -3.90 4.65
CA ILE A 99 12.30 -3.99 3.23
C ILE A 99 11.12 -3.09 2.88
N GLY A 100 10.03 -3.15 3.66
CA GLY A 100 8.86 -2.29 3.44
C GLY A 100 9.20 -0.81 3.51
N ARG A 101 10.05 -0.40 4.45
CA ARG A 101 10.52 0.98 4.58
C ARG A 101 11.33 1.42 3.35
N LYS A 102 12.27 0.61 2.88
CA LYS A 102 13.07 0.92 1.66
C LYS A 102 12.17 1.09 0.43
N LEU A 103 11.16 0.21 0.27
CA LEU A 103 10.18 0.34 -0.80
C LEU A 103 9.40 1.65 -0.68
N LEU A 104 8.87 1.96 0.51
CA LEU A 104 8.07 3.16 0.74
C LEU A 104 8.87 4.44 0.52
N GLU A 105 10.11 4.52 1.01
CA GLU A 105 11.03 5.63 0.77
C GLU A 105 11.28 5.82 -0.74
N HIS A 106 11.48 4.73 -1.47
CA HIS A 106 11.65 4.79 -2.92
C HIS A 106 10.37 5.31 -3.63
N MET A 107 9.18 4.86 -3.21
CA MET A 107 7.91 5.36 -3.76
C MET A 107 7.71 6.84 -3.47
N ASP A 108 8.04 7.31 -2.26
CA ASP A 108 7.94 8.72 -1.91
C ASP A 108 8.84 9.61 -2.76
N HIS A 109 10.06 9.15 -3.07
CA HIS A 109 10.95 9.86 -4.00
C HIS A 109 10.43 9.88 -5.45
N LEU A 110 9.74 8.83 -5.89
CA LEU A 110 9.17 8.78 -7.23
C LEU A 110 7.90 9.62 -7.38
N ALA A 111 7.10 9.69 -6.33
CA ALA A 111 5.80 10.37 -6.35
C ALA A 111 5.98 11.88 -6.47
N LYS A 112 5.39 12.47 -7.50
CA LYS A 112 5.36 13.93 -7.72
C LYS A 112 4.10 14.59 -7.17
N ARG A 113 3.12 13.79 -6.71
CA ARG A 113 1.81 14.18 -6.20
C ARG A 113 1.69 13.80 -4.74
N PRO A 114 0.73 14.36 -4.00
CA PRO A 114 0.37 13.88 -2.67
C PRO A 114 0.09 12.39 -2.67
N ILE A 115 0.55 11.66 -1.64
CA ILE A 115 0.41 10.21 -1.56
C ILE A 115 -0.74 9.84 -0.64
N LEU A 116 -1.62 8.98 -1.13
CA LEU A 116 -2.68 8.34 -0.34
C LEU A 116 -2.48 6.84 -0.28
N ILE A 117 -2.80 6.25 0.87
CA ILE A 117 -2.71 4.82 1.14
C ILE A 117 -4.05 4.34 1.70
N GLY A 118 -4.67 3.36 1.07
CA GLY A 118 -5.82 2.64 1.61
C GLY A 118 -5.38 1.36 2.32
N ALA A 119 -5.89 1.13 3.54
CA ALA A 119 -5.61 -0.09 4.29
C ALA A 119 -6.87 -0.60 5.00
N TRP A 120 -6.90 -1.89 5.32
CA TRP A 120 -7.93 -2.45 6.20
C TRP A 120 -7.82 -1.84 7.60
N LYS A 121 -8.91 -1.34 8.18
CA LYS A 121 -8.91 -0.77 9.53
C LYS A 121 -8.50 -1.78 10.61
N ALA A 122 -8.76 -3.06 10.38
CA ALA A 122 -8.38 -4.15 11.27
C ALA A 122 -6.88 -4.50 11.20
N ALA A 123 -6.16 -4.04 10.17
CA ALA A 123 -4.73 -4.30 9.99
C ALA A 123 -3.87 -3.27 10.76
N ALA A 124 -3.96 -3.29 12.09
CA ALA A 124 -3.27 -2.33 12.97
C ALA A 124 -1.75 -2.25 12.71
N TRP A 125 -1.11 -3.37 12.34
CA TRP A 125 0.32 -3.40 12.01
C TRP A 125 0.65 -2.60 10.74
N ALA A 126 -0.25 -2.59 9.74
CA ALA A 126 -0.06 -1.83 8.52
C ALA A 126 -0.24 -0.33 8.79
N ILE A 127 -1.26 0.03 9.58
CA ILE A 127 -1.48 1.42 10.00
C ILE A 127 -0.27 1.93 10.76
N ALA A 128 0.19 1.22 11.80
CA ALA A 128 1.36 1.59 12.59
C ALA A 128 2.64 1.69 11.74
N PHE A 129 2.79 0.83 10.73
CA PHE A 129 3.91 0.93 9.78
C PHE A 129 3.90 2.25 9.03
N TYR A 130 2.76 2.67 8.48
CA TYR A 130 2.65 3.91 7.72
C TYR A 130 2.78 5.14 8.63
N GLU A 131 2.17 5.15 9.81
CA GLU A 131 2.30 6.23 10.79
C GLU A 131 3.75 6.44 11.20
N LYS A 132 4.50 5.35 11.46
CA LYS A 132 5.94 5.40 11.77
C LYS A 132 6.78 5.99 10.62
N ASN A 133 6.27 5.94 9.40
CA ASN A 133 6.93 6.50 8.21
C ASN A 133 6.33 7.85 7.76
N GLY A 134 5.66 8.59 8.66
CA GLY A 134 5.25 9.97 8.42
C GLY A 134 3.88 10.14 7.76
N PHE A 135 3.10 9.07 7.63
CA PHE A 135 1.72 9.18 7.15
C PHE A 135 0.77 9.40 8.30
N VAL A 136 -0.32 10.11 8.05
CA VAL A 136 -1.34 10.47 9.04
C VAL A 136 -2.68 9.88 8.62
N LEU A 137 -3.40 9.28 9.56
CA LEU A 137 -4.78 8.85 9.36
C LEU A 137 -5.68 10.06 9.12
N VAL A 138 -6.48 10.00 8.05
CA VAL A 138 -7.50 11.01 7.79
C VAL A 138 -8.79 10.68 8.55
N GLY A 139 -9.60 11.71 8.85
CA GLY A 139 -10.87 11.54 9.52
C GLY A 139 -11.90 10.73 8.71
N GLU A 140 -12.92 10.20 9.37
CA GLU A 140 -13.89 9.26 8.78
C GLU A 140 -14.64 9.85 7.56
N GLN A 141 -15.06 11.11 7.64
CA GLN A 141 -15.76 11.76 6.52
C GLN A 141 -14.85 11.90 5.31
N GLU A 142 -13.62 12.34 5.54
CA GLU A 142 -12.63 12.53 4.49
C GLU A 142 -12.18 11.19 3.90
N LYS A 143 -11.98 10.16 4.71
CA LYS A 143 -11.74 8.80 4.24
C LYS A 143 -12.82 8.33 3.25
N ASN A 144 -14.09 8.52 3.63
CA ASN A 144 -15.22 8.12 2.79
C ASN A 144 -15.25 8.89 1.45
N ARG A 145 -14.91 10.18 1.48
CA ARG A 145 -14.79 11.02 0.29
C ARG A 145 -13.65 10.55 -0.61
N LEU A 146 -12.45 10.37 -0.05
CA LEU A 146 -11.25 9.99 -0.79
C LEU A 146 -11.38 8.61 -1.42
N LEU A 147 -11.91 7.62 -0.68
CA LEU A 147 -12.11 6.27 -1.22
C LEU A 147 -13.05 6.26 -2.43
N ARG A 148 -14.11 7.06 -2.43
CA ARG A 148 -15.03 7.16 -3.58
C ARG A 148 -14.42 7.88 -4.78
N ILE A 149 -13.50 8.81 -4.55
CA ILE A 149 -12.88 9.60 -5.63
C ILE A 149 -11.74 8.86 -6.31
N TYR A 150 -10.89 8.19 -5.52
CA TYR A 150 -9.60 7.68 -5.98
C TYR A 150 -9.52 6.16 -6.06
N TRP A 151 -10.45 5.42 -5.43
CA TRP A 151 -10.51 3.97 -5.50
C TRP A 151 -11.81 3.47 -6.10
N THR A 152 -11.73 2.36 -6.82
CA THR A 152 -12.90 1.60 -7.28
C THR A 152 -13.07 0.41 -6.34
N VAL A 153 -13.72 0.64 -5.19
CA VAL A 153 -13.94 -0.39 -4.17
C VAL A 153 -15.41 -0.45 -3.77
N PRO A 154 -15.92 -1.64 -3.41
CA PRO A 154 -17.30 -1.79 -2.94
C PRO A 154 -17.58 -0.98 -1.66
N GLN A 155 -18.84 -0.58 -1.44
CA GLN A 155 -19.25 0.16 -0.24
C GLN A 155 -18.86 -0.58 1.06
N ARG A 156 -18.95 -1.90 1.07
CA ARG A 156 -18.52 -2.75 2.20
C ARG A 156 -17.03 -2.52 2.55
N GLN A 157 -16.18 -2.48 1.55
CA GLN A 157 -14.75 -2.24 1.76
C GLN A 157 -14.46 -0.81 2.22
N ILE A 158 -15.23 0.20 1.77
CA ILE A 158 -15.13 1.57 2.27
C ILE A 158 -15.34 1.62 3.79
N GLN A 159 -16.33 0.87 4.31
CA GLN A 159 -16.65 0.82 5.74
C GLN A 159 -15.52 0.18 6.57
N GLU A 160 -14.82 -0.78 6.00
CA GLU A 160 -13.77 -1.55 6.67
C GLU A 160 -12.34 -1.06 6.35
N SER A 161 -12.22 0.09 5.70
CA SER A 161 -10.94 0.69 5.33
C SER A 161 -10.66 1.97 6.10
N VAL A 162 -9.38 2.29 6.16
CA VAL A 162 -8.85 3.60 6.53
C VAL A 162 -8.07 4.18 5.37
N VAL A 163 -7.83 5.50 5.38
CA VAL A 163 -6.93 6.18 4.45
C VAL A 163 -5.87 6.90 5.27
N LEU A 164 -4.61 6.77 4.84
CA LEU A 164 -3.50 7.53 5.36
C LEU A 164 -2.97 8.45 4.25
N ALA A 165 -2.49 9.62 4.63
CA ALA A 165 -1.99 10.65 3.74
C ALA A 165 -0.62 11.15 4.19
N ASN A 166 0.28 11.50 3.25
CA ASN A 166 1.53 12.17 3.58
C ASN A 166 1.34 13.69 3.73
N GLU A 167 2.36 14.40 4.26
CA GLU A 167 2.31 15.86 4.50
C GLU A 167 1.89 16.66 3.27
N ARG A 168 2.31 16.26 2.08
CA ARG A 168 1.95 16.94 0.82
C ARG A 168 0.44 17.07 0.60
N CYS A 169 -0.35 16.17 1.19
CA CYS A 169 -1.82 16.24 1.13
C CYS A 169 -2.39 17.43 1.90
N PHE A 170 -1.68 17.91 2.93
CA PHE A 170 -2.12 18.99 3.83
C PHE A 170 -1.54 20.37 3.47
N GLU A 171 -0.47 20.41 2.69
CA GLU A 171 0.15 21.67 2.24
C GLU A 171 -0.75 22.47 1.27
N HIS A 172 -1.70 21.78 0.61
CA HIS A 172 -2.64 22.36 -0.33
C HIS A 172 -4.07 21.89 -0.02
N PRO A 173 -4.66 22.30 1.11
CA PRO A 173 -5.92 21.73 1.65
C PRO A 173 -7.13 21.86 0.71
N ASN A 174 -7.10 22.80 -0.22
CA ASN A 174 -8.20 23.00 -1.19
C ASN A 174 -8.21 21.95 -2.34
N LYS A 175 -7.25 21.03 -2.39
CA LYS A 175 -7.14 20.05 -3.49
C LYS A 175 -7.35 18.61 -3.07
N VAL A 176 -6.83 18.17 -1.92
CA VAL A 176 -6.80 16.74 -1.59
C VAL A 176 -7.48 16.38 -0.28
N VAL A 177 -7.10 17.01 0.84
CA VAL A 177 -7.65 16.71 2.18
C VAL A 177 -8.18 17.97 2.81
N GLN A 178 -9.44 17.98 3.26
CA GLN A 178 -10.01 19.06 4.06
C GLN A 178 -9.61 18.89 5.54
N ASP A 179 -9.29 20.00 6.19
CA ASP A 179 -8.55 20.11 7.46
C ASP A 179 -9.41 19.79 8.71
N ASP A 180 -10.05 18.62 8.78
CA ASP A 180 -10.71 18.17 10.02
C ASP A 180 -9.73 17.60 11.06
N ALA A 181 -8.47 17.36 10.67
CA ALA A 181 -7.47 16.74 11.55
C ALA A 181 -6.82 17.71 12.56
N ARG A 182 -6.97 19.02 12.39
CA ARG A 182 -6.40 20.01 13.33
C ARG A 182 -7.20 20.20 14.61
N ASN A 183 -8.50 19.85 14.63
CA ASN A 183 -9.35 20.03 15.82
C ASN A 183 -9.32 18.87 16.82
N ALA A 184 -8.61 17.78 16.55
CA ALA A 184 -8.50 16.64 17.46
C ALA A 184 -7.30 16.71 18.43
N ARG A 185 -6.53 17.82 18.40
CA ARG A 185 -5.35 18.06 19.28
C ARG A 185 -5.44 19.35 20.09
N ALA A 186 -6.64 19.88 20.33
CA ALA A 186 -6.87 20.99 21.26
C ALA A 186 -7.52 20.48 22.54
#